data_792b1482ce3fd2c5d309f37794cf10e3
#
_entry.id   792b1482ce3fd2c5d309f37794cf10e3
#
_cell.length_a   1.000
_cell.length_b   1.000
_cell.length_c   1.000
_cell.angle_alpha   90.00
_cell.angle_beta   90.00
_cell.angle_gamma   90.00
#
_symmetry.space_group_name_H-M   'P 1'
#
loop_
_entity.id
_entity.type
_entity.pdbx_description
1 polymer ?
#
loop_
_entity_poly.entity_id
_entity_poly.type
_entity_poly.pdbx_seq_one_letter_code
_entity_poly.pdbx_strand_id
1 'polypeptide(L)'
;MLAAHLVPGYFVAVKSQPHWKPEWNKKQRTVLWIVALGSTIAPDLDVIYNALFRGFFNHSTLWTHSIFVHLAICLSWWLLGRSKRWPYLYTLAGLVVAGGLSHLVLDVVSHSTPLFYPLSLYMVGAPPMRVLQGGALGYITDPIFLAEPVLLALPAAHWIIGRQPTPRVMKLALLGLVGGVIVFAAIFLLLLPTLQSIIVI
;
A
#
# COMPACT_ATOMS: atom_id res chain seq x y z
N MET A 1 1.89 7.72 -1.49
CA MET A 1 1.83 7.02 -0.17
C MET A 1 2.41 5.61 -0.30
N LEU A 2 3.72 5.41 -0.14
CA LEU A 2 4.30 4.09 -0.39
C LEU A 2 4.03 3.09 0.76
N ALA A 3 4.28 3.48 1.99
CA ALA A 3 4.18 2.59 3.15
C ALA A 3 2.73 2.32 3.56
N ALA A 4 1.83 3.28 3.39
CA ALA A 4 0.41 3.11 3.72
C ALA A 4 -0.28 2.04 2.86
N HIS A 5 0.24 1.76 1.66
CA HIS A 5 -0.27 0.66 0.81
C HIS A 5 -0.13 -0.72 1.45
N LEU A 6 0.78 -0.91 2.42
CA LEU A 6 0.89 -2.16 3.18
C LEU A 6 -0.31 -2.40 4.11
N VAL A 7 -1.04 -1.35 4.48
CA VAL A 7 -2.17 -1.46 5.43
C VAL A 7 -3.31 -2.31 4.88
N PRO A 8 -3.84 -2.06 3.69
CA PRO A 8 -4.82 -2.97 3.08
C PRO A 8 -4.29 -4.39 2.96
N GLY A 9 -3.03 -4.59 2.56
CA GLY A 9 -2.41 -5.90 2.44
C GLY A 9 -2.43 -6.69 3.75
N TYR A 10 -2.15 -6.02 4.85
CA TYR A 10 -2.28 -6.62 6.18
C TYR A 10 -3.72 -7.09 6.46
N PHE A 11 -4.71 -6.22 6.25
CA PHE A 11 -6.10 -6.58 6.51
C PHE A 11 -6.63 -7.64 5.53
N VAL A 12 -6.23 -7.60 4.27
CA VAL A 12 -6.52 -8.65 3.28
C VAL A 12 -5.96 -10.00 3.76
N ALA A 13 -4.70 -10.04 4.22
CA ALA A 13 -4.11 -11.25 4.76
C ALA A 13 -4.91 -11.77 5.98
N VAL A 14 -5.17 -10.91 6.97
CA VAL A 14 -5.92 -11.29 8.18
C VAL A 14 -7.31 -11.82 7.84
N LYS A 15 -8.06 -11.13 6.99
CA LYS A 15 -9.41 -11.52 6.59
C LYS A 15 -9.46 -12.79 5.76
N SER A 16 -8.40 -13.08 5.00
CA SER A 16 -8.31 -14.30 4.21
C SER A 16 -7.92 -15.55 5.01
N GLN A 17 -7.24 -15.40 6.16
CA GLN A 17 -6.75 -16.52 6.97
C GLN A 17 -7.81 -17.60 7.30
N PRO A 18 -9.06 -17.26 7.66
CA PRO A 18 -10.10 -18.27 7.92
C PRO A 18 -10.39 -19.19 6.72
N HIS A 19 -10.07 -18.73 5.51
CA HIS A 19 -10.27 -19.49 4.27
C HIS A 19 -9.03 -20.29 3.85
N TRP A 20 -7.93 -20.17 4.60
CA TRP A 20 -6.70 -20.94 4.31
C TRP A 20 -6.87 -22.38 4.77
N LYS A 21 -6.51 -23.27 3.89
CA LYS A 21 -6.66 -24.69 4.20
C LYS A 21 -5.74 -25.11 5.36
N PRO A 22 -6.26 -25.94 6.31
CA PRO A 22 -5.48 -26.42 7.45
C PRO A 22 -4.20 -27.16 7.06
N GLU A 23 -4.23 -27.90 5.95
CA GLU A 23 -3.11 -28.68 5.42
C GLU A 23 -1.96 -27.85 4.88
N TRP A 24 -2.13 -26.54 4.68
CA TRP A 24 -1.05 -25.69 4.19
C TRP A 24 0.01 -25.47 5.27
N ASN A 25 1.24 -25.80 4.92
CA ASN A 25 2.37 -25.70 5.84
C ASN A 25 2.77 -24.24 6.13
N LYS A 26 3.68 -24.05 7.10
CA LYS A 26 4.14 -22.73 7.51
C LYS A 26 4.72 -21.92 6.34
N LYS A 27 5.51 -22.55 5.44
CA LYS A 27 6.09 -21.87 4.28
C LYS A 27 5.01 -21.35 3.33
N GLN A 28 4.00 -22.16 3.03
CA GLN A 28 2.88 -21.76 2.18
C GLN A 28 2.11 -20.58 2.79
N ARG A 29 1.82 -20.62 4.08
CA ARG A 29 1.15 -19.50 4.79
C ARG A 29 2.01 -18.24 4.83
N THR A 30 3.33 -18.36 4.98
CA THR A 30 4.25 -17.22 4.90
C THR A 30 4.22 -16.60 3.51
N VAL A 31 4.19 -17.41 2.43
CA VAL A 31 4.08 -16.89 1.06
C VAL A 31 2.76 -16.15 0.85
N LEU A 32 1.63 -16.65 1.39
CA LEU A 32 0.35 -15.93 1.33
C LEU A 32 0.44 -14.55 1.99
N TRP A 33 1.10 -14.44 3.15
CA TRP A 33 1.35 -13.16 3.79
C TRP A 33 2.20 -12.22 2.94
N ILE A 34 3.32 -12.73 2.39
CA ILE A 34 4.21 -11.95 1.53
C ILE A 34 3.46 -11.46 0.29
N VAL A 35 2.65 -12.33 -0.33
CA VAL A 35 1.86 -11.95 -1.51
C VAL A 35 0.79 -10.92 -1.18
N ALA A 36 0.09 -11.07 -0.05
CA ALA A 36 -0.93 -10.10 0.36
C ALA A 36 -0.32 -8.70 0.60
N LEU A 37 0.84 -8.61 1.25
CA LEU A 37 1.55 -7.35 1.47
C LEU A 37 2.20 -6.84 0.18
N GLY A 38 2.89 -7.71 -0.56
CA GLY A 38 3.64 -7.34 -1.75
C GLY A 38 2.74 -6.87 -2.90
N SER A 39 1.56 -7.46 -3.06
CA SER A 39 0.63 -7.08 -4.13
C SER A 39 0.06 -5.66 -3.97
N THR A 40 0.03 -5.13 -2.74
CA THR A 40 -0.41 -3.76 -2.49
C THR A 40 0.63 -2.70 -2.79
N ILE A 41 1.89 -3.07 -2.94
CA ILE A 41 2.97 -2.15 -3.34
C ILE A 41 3.52 -2.47 -4.73
N ALA A 42 3.11 -3.59 -5.32
CA ALA A 42 3.63 -4.04 -6.61
C ALA A 42 3.43 -3.02 -7.74
N PRO A 43 2.30 -2.28 -7.85
CA PRO A 43 2.15 -1.25 -8.87
C PRO A 43 3.19 -0.14 -8.77
N ASP A 44 3.58 0.27 -7.56
CA ASP A 44 4.59 1.31 -7.31
C ASP A 44 6.03 0.88 -7.63
N LEU A 45 6.28 -0.41 -7.88
CA LEU A 45 7.60 -0.85 -8.33
C LEU A 45 7.98 -0.28 -9.69
N ASP A 46 7.05 0.36 -10.40
CA ASP A 46 7.33 1.14 -11.61
C ASP A 46 8.29 2.30 -11.35
N VAL A 47 8.36 2.83 -10.12
CA VAL A 47 9.35 3.83 -9.73
C VAL A 47 10.78 3.32 -9.90
N ILE A 48 11.02 2.05 -9.58
CA ILE A 48 12.33 1.41 -9.74
C ILE A 48 12.66 1.29 -11.23
N TYR A 49 11.70 0.86 -12.04
CA TYR A 49 11.86 0.79 -13.49
C TYR A 49 12.17 2.17 -14.07
N ASN A 50 11.41 3.20 -13.70
CA ASN A 50 11.62 4.56 -14.17
C ASN A 50 13.00 5.10 -13.75
N ALA A 51 13.42 4.85 -12.51
CA ALA A 51 14.74 5.27 -12.03
C ALA A 51 15.89 4.60 -12.78
N LEU A 52 15.79 3.29 -13.01
CA LEU A 52 16.89 2.52 -13.64
C LEU A 52 16.96 2.71 -15.16
N PHE A 53 15.82 2.84 -15.85
CA PHE A 53 15.76 2.80 -17.31
C PHE A 53 15.35 4.12 -17.97
N ARG A 54 14.76 5.05 -17.21
CA ARG A 54 14.28 6.32 -17.74
C ARG A 54 14.92 7.54 -17.10
N GLY A 55 15.73 7.37 -16.03
CA GLY A 55 16.46 8.43 -15.38
C GLY A 55 15.63 9.42 -14.56
N PHE A 56 14.41 9.05 -14.19
CA PHE A 56 13.56 9.89 -13.32
C PHE A 56 12.84 9.06 -12.27
N PHE A 57 12.60 9.67 -11.11
CA PHE A 57 11.86 9.07 -9.99
C PHE A 57 10.40 9.53 -10.06
N ASN A 58 9.58 8.79 -10.78
CA ASN A 58 8.14 8.99 -10.82
C ASN A 58 7.44 7.65 -10.91
N HIS A 59 6.25 7.55 -10.33
CA HIS A 59 5.35 6.40 -10.43
C HIS A 59 4.03 6.80 -11.12
N SER A 60 3.10 5.89 -11.24
CA SER A 60 1.80 6.08 -11.90
C SER A 60 1.89 6.43 -13.39
N THR A 61 3.02 6.14 -14.04
CA THR A 61 3.25 6.44 -15.46
C THR A 61 3.16 5.23 -16.36
N LEU A 62 3.07 4.03 -15.78
CA LEU A 62 3.03 2.76 -16.49
C LEU A 62 1.66 2.09 -16.37
N TRP A 63 1.52 1.05 -17.18
CA TRP A 63 0.33 0.19 -17.20
C TRP A 63 0.01 -0.49 -15.85
N THR A 64 0.94 -0.52 -14.90
CA THR A 64 0.77 -1.07 -13.54
C THR A 64 -0.38 -0.43 -12.78
N HIS A 65 -0.68 0.85 -13.05
CA HIS A 65 -1.79 1.60 -12.45
C HIS A 65 -3.06 1.58 -13.32
N SER A 66 -3.05 0.79 -14.40
CA SER A 66 -4.22 0.66 -15.27
C SER A 66 -5.25 -0.32 -14.70
N ILE A 67 -6.52 0.08 -14.67
CA ILE A 67 -7.63 -0.79 -14.27
C ILE A 67 -7.72 -2.03 -15.18
N PHE A 68 -7.35 -1.93 -16.47
CA PHE A 68 -7.43 -3.04 -17.41
C PHE A 68 -6.50 -4.19 -17.04
N VAL A 69 -5.30 -3.88 -16.50
CA VAL A 69 -4.38 -4.91 -16.00
C VAL A 69 -4.99 -5.64 -14.81
N HIS A 70 -5.58 -4.89 -13.87
CA HIS A 70 -6.21 -5.47 -12.70
C HIS A 70 -7.46 -6.28 -13.06
N LEU A 71 -8.24 -5.83 -14.05
CA LEU A 71 -9.36 -6.61 -14.59
C LEU A 71 -8.90 -7.91 -15.26
N ALA A 72 -7.80 -7.89 -16.00
CA ALA A 72 -7.22 -9.10 -16.58
C ALA A 72 -6.76 -10.10 -15.49
N ILE A 73 -6.15 -9.59 -14.41
CA ILE A 73 -5.79 -10.40 -13.24
C ILE A 73 -7.04 -10.95 -12.55
N CYS A 74 -8.09 -10.14 -12.38
CA CYS A 74 -9.38 -10.58 -11.84
C CYS A 74 -10.01 -11.70 -12.67
N LEU A 75 -10.00 -11.56 -13.99
CA LEU A 75 -10.52 -12.58 -14.91
C LEU A 75 -9.72 -13.89 -14.78
N SER A 76 -8.40 -13.78 -14.72
CA SER A 76 -7.52 -14.94 -14.53
C SER A 76 -7.81 -15.65 -13.20
N TRP A 77 -8.00 -14.90 -12.13
CA TRP A 77 -8.40 -15.42 -10.82
C TRP A 77 -9.75 -16.14 -10.88
N TRP A 78 -10.76 -15.54 -11.52
CA TRP A 78 -12.08 -16.13 -11.68
C TRP A 78 -12.03 -17.44 -12.47
N LEU A 79 -11.24 -17.50 -13.55
CA LEU A 79 -11.03 -18.71 -14.34
C LEU A 79 -10.35 -19.82 -13.54
N LEU A 80 -9.35 -19.50 -12.72
CA LEU A 80 -8.70 -20.43 -11.80
C LEU A 80 -9.69 -21.02 -10.80
N GLY A 81 -10.64 -20.21 -10.29
CA GLY A 81 -11.66 -20.64 -9.35
C GLY A 81 -12.60 -21.70 -9.90
N ARG A 82 -12.86 -21.69 -11.21
CA ARG A 82 -13.70 -22.70 -11.88
C ARG A 82 -13.08 -24.09 -11.87
N SER A 83 -11.77 -24.19 -11.89
CA SER A 83 -11.05 -25.46 -11.98
C SER A 83 -11.11 -26.26 -10.67
N LYS A 84 -11.27 -25.64 -9.51
CA LYS A 84 -11.15 -26.25 -8.16
C LYS A 84 -9.88 -27.08 -7.93
N ARG A 85 -9.04 -27.23 -8.98
CA ARG A 85 -7.85 -28.09 -9.00
C ARG A 85 -6.67 -27.48 -8.25
N TRP A 86 -6.64 -26.13 -8.17
CA TRP A 86 -5.50 -25.37 -7.70
C TRP A 86 -5.86 -24.39 -6.57
N PRO A 87 -6.36 -24.89 -5.41
CA PRO A 87 -6.89 -24.01 -4.35
C PRO A 87 -5.85 -23.04 -3.81
N TYR A 88 -4.58 -23.44 -3.75
CA TYR A 88 -3.49 -22.58 -3.30
C TYR A 88 -3.24 -21.42 -4.29
N LEU A 89 -3.14 -21.74 -5.60
CA LEU A 89 -2.98 -20.72 -6.64
C LEU A 89 -4.19 -19.79 -6.73
N TYR A 90 -5.39 -20.32 -6.54
CA TYR A 90 -6.60 -19.52 -6.47
C TYR A 90 -6.54 -18.50 -5.33
N THR A 91 -6.10 -18.93 -4.13
CA THR A 91 -5.93 -18.02 -3.00
C THR A 91 -4.84 -16.99 -3.26
N LEU A 92 -3.68 -17.39 -3.80
CA LEU A 92 -2.62 -16.45 -4.19
C LEU A 92 -3.13 -15.40 -5.17
N ALA A 93 -3.82 -15.83 -6.24
CA ALA A 93 -4.36 -14.92 -7.24
C ALA A 93 -5.41 -13.97 -6.63
N GLY A 94 -6.25 -14.47 -5.71
CA GLY A 94 -7.21 -13.64 -4.97
C GLY A 94 -6.55 -12.55 -4.11
N LEU A 95 -5.42 -12.89 -3.47
CA LEU A 95 -4.63 -11.91 -2.72
C LEU A 95 -4.01 -10.84 -3.63
N VAL A 96 -3.50 -11.25 -4.81
CA VAL A 96 -2.98 -10.31 -5.82
C VAL A 96 -4.06 -9.36 -6.32
N VAL A 97 -5.27 -9.89 -6.62
CA VAL A 97 -6.42 -9.08 -7.01
C VAL A 97 -6.78 -8.08 -5.92
N ALA A 98 -6.99 -8.57 -4.70
CA ALA A 98 -7.38 -7.71 -3.58
C ALA A 98 -6.33 -6.64 -3.28
N GLY A 99 -5.03 -7.01 -3.31
CA GLY A 99 -3.93 -6.08 -3.10
C GLY A 99 -3.85 -5.02 -4.18
N GLY A 100 -3.85 -5.42 -5.46
CA GLY A 100 -3.77 -4.48 -6.58
C GLY A 100 -4.97 -3.52 -6.64
N LEU A 101 -6.20 -4.02 -6.44
CA LEU A 101 -7.37 -3.15 -6.41
C LEU A 101 -7.35 -2.18 -5.22
N SER A 102 -6.92 -2.63 -4.03
CA SER A 102 -6.80 -1.74 -2.87
C SER A 102 -5.73 -0.66 -3.07
N HIS A 103 -4.64 -0.98 -3.79
CA HIS A 103 -3.65 -0.01 -4.21
C HIS A 103 -4.28 1.09 -5.08
N LEU A 104 -4.95 0.71 -6.17
CA LEU A 104 -5.61 1.69 -7.06
C LEU A 104 -6.62 2.57 -6.32
N VAL A 105 -7.39 2.01 -5.38
CA VAL A 105 -8.34 2.79 -4.57
C VAL A 105 -7.60 3.83 -3.72
N LEU A 106 -6.50 3.45 -3.07
CA LEU A 106 -5.72 4.40 -2.28
C LEU A 106 -5.07 5.48 -3.15
N ASP A 107 -4.59 5.14 -4.33
CA ASP A 107 -4.04 6.11 -5.26
C ASP A 107 -5.09 7.13 -5.70
N VAL A 108 -6.26 6.67 -6.13
CA VAL A 108 -7.36 7.58 -6.52
C VAL A 108 -7.77 8.51 -5.38
N VAL A 109 -7.70 8.05 -4.13
CA VAL A 109 -8.02 8.87 -2.95
C VAL A 109 -6.88 9.82 -2.58
N SER A 110 -5.63 9.39 -2.76
CA SER A 110 -4.45 10.14 -2.30
C SER A 110 -3.86 11.09 -3.37
N HIS A 111 -3.94 10.71 -4.60
CA HIS A 111 -3.46 11.48 -5.76
C HIS A 111 -4.16 10.97 -7.02
N SER A 112 -3.99 11.68 -8.13
CA SER A 112 -4.53 11.22 -9.41
C SER A 112 -3.65 10.16 -10.06
N THR A 113 -4.28 9.17 -10.72
CA THR A 113 -3.62 8.10 -11.44
C THR A 113 -4.23 7.92 -12.84
N PRO A 114 -3.47 7.50 -13.88
CA PRO A 114 -3.97 7.27 -15.23
C PRO A 114 -4.73 5.94 -15.32
N LEU A 115 -5.85 5.85 -14.61
CA LEU A 115 -6.62 4.62 -14.38
C LEU A 115 -7.03 3.91 -15.69
N PHE A 116 -7.28 4.68 -16.76
CA PHE A 116 -7.73 4.15 -18.05
C PHE A 116 -6.62 4.02 -19.10
N TYR A 117 -5.35 4.10 -18.68
CA TYR A 117 -4.24 3.85 -19.59
C TYR A 117 -4.32 2.42 -20.20
N PRO A 118 -4.03 2.17 -21.49
CA PRO A 118 -3.55 3.12 -22.52
C PRO A 118 -4.66 3.84 -23.29
N LEU A 119 -5.93 3.57 -23.01
CA LEU A 119 -7.05 4.17 -23.76
C LEU A 119 -7.21 5.66 -23.48
N SER A 120 -6.82 6.12 -22.31
CA SER A 120 -6.88 7.53 -21.92
C SER A 120 -5.73 7.88 -20.98
N LEU A 121 -5.15 9.05 -21.16
CA LEU A 121 -4.19 9.65 -20.23
C LEU A 121 -4.87 10.53 -19.18
N TYR A 122 -6.20 10.52 -19.13
CA TYR A 122 -6.94 11.29 -18.15
C TYR A 122 -6.63 10.78 -16.74
N MET A 123 -6.20 11.69 -15.88
CA MET A 123 -5.85 11.41 -14.49
C MET A 123 -7.13 11.38 -13.64
N VAL A 124 -7.40 10.25 -13.00
CA VAL A 124 -8.57 10.03 -12.14
C VAL A 124 -8.14 10.08 -10.69
N GLY A 125 -8.86 10.83 -9.87
CA GLY A 125 -8.62 10.89 -8.42
C GLY A 125 -8.49 12.30 -7.88
N ALA A 126 -7.98 12.40 -6.66
CA ALA A 126 -7.70 13.67 -6.02
C ALA A 126 -6.77 14.51 -6.90
N PRO A 127 -6.94 15.86 -6.94
CA PRO A 127 -6.06 16.69 -7.73
C PRO A 127 -4.60 16.43 -7.31
N PRO A 128 -3.66 16.45 -8.27
CA PRO A 128 -2.26 16.22 -7.96
C PRO A 128 -1.84 17.24 -6.91
N MET A 129 -1.55 16.75 -5.73
CA MET A 129 -1.03 17.57 -4.65
C MET A 129 0.36 18.09 -5.01
N ARG A 130 0.95 18.90 -4.17
CA ARG A 130 2.25 19.58 -4.34
C ARG A 130 3.40 18.66 -4.78
N VAL A 131 3.22 17.36 -4.69
CA VAL A 131 4.15 16.30 -5.11
C VAL A 131 4.72 16.52 -6.51
N LEU A 132 3.90 16.93 -7.48
CA LEU A 132 4.36 17.12 -8.86
C LEU A 132 5.23 18.36 -9.06
N GLN A 133 5.17 19.32 -8.13
CA GLN A 133 5.91 20.59 -8.21
C GLN A 133 7.18 20.61 -7.36
N GLY A 134 7.32 19.70 -6.39
CA GLY A 134 8.39 19.73 -5.39
C GLY A 134 9.34 18.53 -5.38
N GLY A 135 9.23 17.60 -6.33
CA GLY A 135 10.04 16.38 -6.33
C GLY A 135 9.94 15.61 -5.01
N ALA A 136 11.05 15.07 -4.52
CA ALA A 136 11.09 14.32 -3.26
C ALA A 136 10.60 15.13 -2.05
N LEU A 137 10.94 16.42 -2.00
CA LEU A 137 10.50 17.30 -0.92
C LEU A 137 9.00 17.54 -0.96
N GLY A 138 8.43 17.80 -2.13
CA GLY A 138 6.96 17.92 -2.30
C GLY A 138 6.24 16.68 -1.79
N TYR A 139 6.82 15.49 -2.04
CA TYR A 139 6.26 14.23 -1.57
C TYR A 139 6.24 14.13 -0.04
N ILE A 140 7.35 14.36 0.63
CA ILE A 140 7.43 14.24 2.10
C ILE A 140 6.74 15.37 2.86
N THR A 141 6.45 16.49 2.20
CA THR A 141 5.69 17.62 2.79
C THR A 141 4.19 17.56 2.52
N ASP A 142 3.75 16.56 1.75
CA ASP A 142 2.34 16.38 1.43
C ASP A 142 1.55 15.94 2.67
N PRO A 143 0.39 16.55 2.96
CA PRO A 143 -0.46 16.15 4.09
C PRO A 143 -0.87 14.68 4.06
N ILE A 144 -1.00 14.09 2.88
CA ILE A 144 -1.33 12.67 2.71
C ILE A 144 -0.16 11.79 3.12
N PHE A 145 1.08 12.19 2.80
CA PHE A 145 2.26 11.50 3.30
C PHE A 145 2.31 11.55 4.84
N LEU A 146 1.94 12.69 5.44
CA LEU A 146 1.87 12.83 6.90
C LEU A 146 0.79 11.92 7.53
N ALA A 147 -0.22 11.49 6.78
CA ALA A 147 -1.20 10.52 7.25
C ALA A 147 -0.66 9.07 7.27
N GLU A 148 0.44 8.75 6.58
CA GLU A 148 0.97 7.38 6.51
C GLU A 148 1.27 6.76 7.88
N PRO A 149 1.93 7.44 8.83
CA PRO A 149 2.17 6.88 10.15
C PRO A 149 0.88 6.53 10.90
N VAL A 150 -0.17 7.35 10.72
CA VAL A 150 -1.48 7.09 11.33
C VAL A 150 -2.09 5.83 10.73
N LEU A 151 -2.05 5.69 9.42
CA LEU A 151 -2.56 4.50 8.73
C LEU A 151 -1.77 3.25 9.13
N LEU A 152 -0.44 3.32 9.20
CA LEU A 152 0.42 2.22 9.64
C LEU A 152 0.19 1.82 11.10
N ALA A 153 -0.33 2.74 11.92
CA ALA A 153 -0.72 2.43 13.29
C ALA A 153 -1.92 1.48 13.37
N LEU A 154 -2.79 1.42 12.35
CA LEU A 154 -3.99 0.57 12.35
C LEU A 154 -3.66 -0.95 12.42
N PRO A 155 -2.75 -1.52 11.60
CA PRO A 155 -2.32 -2.90 11.77
C PRO A 155 -1.72 -3.21 13.13
N ALA A 156 -0.91 -2.30 13.67
CA ALA A 156 -0.31 -2.46 14.98
C ALA A 156 -1.37 -2.47 16.09
N ALA A 157 -2.31 -1.53 16.05
CA ALA A 157 -3.44 -1.49 17.00
C ALA A 157 -4.30 -2.77 16.89
N HIS A 158 -4.65 -3.18 15.68
CA HIS A 158 -5.40 -4.42 15.46
C HIS A 158 -4.68 -5.65 16.04
N TRP A 159 -3.37 -5.78 15.80
CA TRP A 159 -2.57 -6.88 16.30
C TRP A 159 -2.48 -6.88 17.84
N ILE A 160 -2.32 -5.72 18.47
CA ILE A 160 -2.29 -5.56 19.93
C ILE A 160 -3.64 -5.98 20.53
N ILE A 161 -4.74 -5.44 19.98
CA ILE A 161 -6.10 -5.75 20.47
C ILE A 161 -6.43 -7.23 20.31
N GLY A 162 -6.05 -7.84 19.18
CA GLY A 162 -6.30 -9.24 18.88
C GLY A 162 -5.60 -10.23 19.82
N ARG A 163 -4.54 -9.80 20.53
CA ARG A 163 -3.86 -10.62 21.55
C ARG A 163 -4.52 -10.59 22.91
N GLN A 164 -5.62 -9.84 23.07
CA GLN A 164 -6.32 -9.67 24.34
C GLN A 164 -5.36 -9.32 25.51
N PRO A 165 -4.48 -8.32 25.35
CA PRO A 165 -3.58 -7.93 26.40
C PRO A 165 -4.37 -7.42 27.60
N THR A 166 -3.74 -7.45 28.79
CA THR A 166 -4.36 -6.82 29.96
C THR A 166 -4.65 -5.34 29.65
N PRO A 167 -5.72 -4.74 30.22
CA PRO A 167 -6.10 -3.35 29.95
C PRO A 167 -4.94 -2.37 30.14
N ARG A 168 -4.04 -2.65 31.08
CA ARG A 168 -2.85 -1.84 31.34
C ARG A 168 -1.84 -1.91 30.20
N VAL A 169 -1.55 -3.11 29.69
CA VAL A 169 -0.63 -3.32 28.56
C VAL A 169 -1.19 -2.69 27.30
N MET A 170 -2.49 -2.87 27.03
CA MET A 170 -3.17 -2.27 25.91
C MET A 170 -3.09 -0.73 25.94
N LYS A 171 -3.37 -0.13 27.11
CA LYS A 171 -3.27 1.33 27.28
C LYS A 171 -1.86 1.85 27.02
N LEU A 172 -0.83 1.19 27.55
CA LEU A 172 0.57 1.57 27.34
C LEU A 172 0.98 1.41 25.86
N ALA A 173 0.56 0.33 25.20
CA ALA A 173 0.86 0.11 23.79
C ALA A 173 0.18 1.16 22.89
N LEU A 174 -1.08 1.49 23.15
CA LEU A 174 -1.79 2.54 22.41
C LEU A 174 -1.20 3.93 22.68
N LEU A 175 -0.83 4.24 23.92
CA LEU A 175 -0.13 5.50 24.25
C LEU A 175 1.23 5.57 23.56
N GLY A 176 2.00 4.48 23.52
CA GLY A 176 3.26 4.43 22.80
C GLY A 176 3.08 4.63 21.29
N LEU A 177 2.04 4.04 20.70
CA LEU A 177 1.71 4.21 19.29
C LEU A 177 1.32 5.64 18.95
N VAL A 178 0.40 6.24 19.73
CA VAL A 178 -0.02 7.64 19.56
C VAL A 178 1.16 8.57 19.80
N GLY A 179 1.94 8.35 20.86
CA GLY A 179 3.15 9.10 21.14
C GLY A 179 4.16 9.03 20.00
N GLY A 180 4.38 7.85 19.44
CA GLY A 180 5.26 7.65 18.28
C GLY A 180 4.81 8.43 17.05
N VAL A 181 3.51 8.42 16.74
CA VAL A 181 2.94 9.21 15.63
C VAL A 181 3.11 10.71 15.87
N ILE A 182 2.86 11.18 17.10
CA ILE A 182 3.02 12.60 17.46
C ILE A 182 4.49 13.02 17.34
N VAL A 183 5.42 12.21 17.88
CA VAL A 183 6.86 12.48 17.80
C VAL A 183 7.33 12.49 16.35
N PHE A 184 6.91 11.53 15.53
CA PHE A 184 7.21 11.52 14.11
C PHE A 184 6.72 12.79 13.42
N ALA A 185 5.46 13.18 13.63
CA ALA A 185 4.89 14.39 13.05
C ALA A 185 5.63 15.65 13.52
N ALA A 186 5.99 15.73 14.81
CA ALA A 186 6.73 16.86 15.37
C ALA A 186 8.15 16.96 14.78
N ILE A 187 8.90 15.85 14.73
CA ILE A 187 10.24 15.81 14.11
C ILE A 187 10.16 16.23 12.65
N PHE A 188 9.18 15.69 11.92
CA PHE A 188 8.99 16.01 10.52
C PHE A 188 8.71 17.51 10.31
N LEU A 189 7.79 18.12 11.09
CA LEU A 189 7.49 19.54 11.02
C LEU A 189 8.69 20.43 11.39
N LEU A 190 9.53 19.99 12.34
CA LEU A 190 10.76 20.70 12.72
C LEU A 190 11.85 20.63 11.63
N LEU A 191 11.96 19.50 10.94
CA LEU A 191 12.93 19.33 9.88
C LEU A 191 12.51 19.96 8.55
N LEU A 192 11.23 20.25 8.39
CA LEU A 192 10.67 20.78 7.16
C LEU A 192 11.35 22.07 6.67
N PRO A 193 11.60 23.10 7.49
CA PRO A 193 12.29 24.33 7.08
C PRO A 193 13.74 24.05 6.64
N THR A 194 14.44 23.16 7.36
CA THR A 194 15.83 22.80 7.06
C THR A 194 15.92 22.03 5.74
N LEU A 195 14.98 21.10 5.49
CA LEU A 195 14.91 20.38 4.23
C LEU A 195 14.58 21.32 3.05
N GLN A 196 13.72 22.30 3.27
CA GLN A 196 13.41 23.32 2.27
C GLN A 196 14.62 24.20 1.91
N SER A 197 15.47 24.56 2.89
CA SER A 197 16.66 25.37 2.65
C SER A 197 17.78 24.64 1.92
N ILE A 198 17.87 23.32 2.01
CA ILE A 198 18.90 22.51 1.37
C ILE A 198 18.58 22.26 -0.11
N ILE A 199 17.33 22.31 -0.54
CA ILE A 199 16.88 21.90 -1.87
C ILE A 199 16.66 23.10 -2.82
N VAL A 200 16.75 24.32 -2.31
CA VAL A 200 16.69 25.55 -3.12
C VAL A 200 18.07 25.92 -3.72
N ILE A 201 19.05 25.04 -3.63
CA ILE A 201 20.30 25.11 -4.37
C ILE A 201 20.21 24.12 -5.54
#